data_efca6f1ecd60d1b5733299cb918fae29
#
_entry.id   efca6f1ecd60d1b5733299cb918fae29
#
_cell.length_a   1.000
_cell.length_b   1.000
_cell.length_c   1.000
_cell.angle_alpha   90.00
_cell.angle_beta   90.00
_cell.angle_gamma   90.00
#
_symmetry.space_group_name_H-M   'P 1'
#
loop_
_entity.id
_entity.type
_entity.pdbx_description
1 polymer ?
#
loop_
_entity_poly.entity_id
_entity_poly.type
_entity_poly.pdbx_seq_one_letter_code
_entity_poly.pdbx_strand_id
1 'polypeptide(L)'
;LNDENHINRLNYLIKILENKNIKFKCHSLERERQEFLINKLGFKSNFRNKLINFLKNFYLNYLKNLKSNYLPKKINNLISDIFKNEKKFYLHEIYENKVNLPLFGMEMYEQLKQSKIIFNIHTNQSNYNCGNLRMFETTGIGSCLLTDYKQNIEELFIPDEEILTYKDYDEFSSKYFQLISNNALLNEISLKGQKKTFKQHSTKIRVEQINNLINKMLS
;
A
#
# COMPACT_ATOMS: atom_id res chain seq x y z
N LEU A 1 -2.53 -3.42 6.76
CA LEU A 1 -2.93 -4.18 5.56
C LEU A 1 -3.83 -5.40 5.85
N ASN A 2 -3.92 -5.84 7.12
CA ASN A 2 -4.75 -6.99 7.53
C ASN A 2 -6.19 -6.61 7.94
N ASP A 3 -6.59 -5.37 7.72
CA ASP A 3 -7.94 -4.88 7.90
C ASP A 3 -8.79 -5.23 6.65
N GLU A 4 -10.07 -5.51 6.82
CA GLU A 4 -11.00 -5.80 5.72
C GLU A 4 -10.97 -4.73 4.61
N ASN A 5 -10.72 -3.48 5.00
CA ASN A 5 -10.58 -2.35 4.07
C ASN A 5 -9.35 -2.42 3.15
N HIS A 6 -8.39 -3.30 3.46
CA HIS A 6 -7.13 -3.44 2.73
C HIS A 6 -6.93 -4.80 2.05
N ILE A 7 -7.90 -5.72 2.16
CA ILE A 7 -7.78 -7.09 1.62
C ILE A 7 -7.48 -7.08 0.11
N ASN A 8 -8.20 -6.28 -0.65
CA ASN A 8 -7.98 -6.19 -2.10
C ASN A 8 -6.57 -5.70 -2.42
N ARG A 9 -6.08 -4.67 -1.71
CA ARG A 9 -4.70 -4.17 -1.87
C ARG A 9 -3.68 -5.24 -1.56
N LEU A 10 -3.89 -6.01 -0.50
CA LEU A 10 -2.99 -7.09 -0.10
C LEU A 10 -2.92 -8.17 -1.17
N ASN A 11 -4.05 -8.61 -1.69
CA ASN A 11 -4.12 -9.63 -2.74
C ASN A 11 -3.40 -9.19 -4.02
N TYR A 12 -3.58 -7.94 -4.44
CA TYR A 12 -2.83 -7.38 -5.58
C TYR A 12 -1.34 -7.32 -5.31
N LEU A 13 -0.93 -6.82 -4.13
CA LEU A 13 0.49 -6.74 -3.75
C LEU A 13 1.15 -8.12 -3.76
N ILE A 14 0.48 -9.15 -3.23
CA ILE A 14 0.99 -10.52 -3.24
C ILE A 14 1.22 -10.98 -4.69
N LYS A 15 0.21 -10.85 -5.56
CA LYS A 15 0.35 -11.24 -6.97
C LYS A 15 1.50 -10.51 -7.69
N ILE A 16 1.68 -9.23 -7.41
CA ILE A 16 2.79 -8.44 -7.98
C ILE A 16 4.14 -8.92 -7.43
N LEU A 17 4.24 -9.18 -6.12
CA LEU A 17 5.46 -9.63 -5.47
C LEU A 17 5.85 -11.05 -5.89
N GLU A 18 4.90 -11.92 -6.17
CA GLU A 18 5.12 -13.28 -6.66
C GLU A 18 5.55 -13.31 -8.13
N ASN A 19 5.15 -12.32 -8.90
CA ASN A 19 5.52 -12.26 -10.33
C ASN A 19 7.00 -11.89 -10.48
N LYS A 20 7.81 -12.85 -10.92
CA LYS A 20 9.27 -12.69 -11.11
C LYS A 20 9.64 -11.71 -12.23
N ASN A 21 8.73 -11.47 -13.17
CA ASN A 21 8.95 -10.58 -14.31
C ASN A 21 8.63 -9.12 -13.99
N ILE A 22 7.98 -8.85 -12.87
CA ILE A 22 7.67 -7.50 -12.41
C ILE A 22 8.76 -7.03 -11.42
N LYS A 23 9.52 -6.00 -11.82
CA LYS A 23 10.48 -5.33 -10.92
C LYS A 23 9.71 -4.36 -10.03
N PHE A 24 9.43 -4.76 -8.82
CA PHE A 24 8.63 -4.01 -7.87
C PHE A 24 9.37 -3.75 -6.56
N LYS A 25 9.26 -2.52 -6.05
CA LYS A 25 9.71 -2.14 -4.71
C LYS A 25 8.51 -1.63 -3.92
N CYS A 26 8.34 -2.12 -2.72
CA CYS A 26 7.33 -1.67 -1.78
C CYS A 26 8.00 -1.07 -0.54
N HIS A 27 7.42 -0.01 0.02
CA HIS A 27 7.85 0.58 1.29
C HIS A 27 6.70 0.45 2.28
N SER A 28 6.95 -0.15 3.45
CA SER A 28 5.89 -0.49 4.40
C SER A 28 6.24 -0.12 5.84
N LEU A 29 5.30 0.53 6.51
CA LEU A 29 5.34 0.81 7.95
C LEU A 29 5.40 -0.47 8.82
N GLU A 30 4.97 -1.60 8.29
CA GLU A 30 5.01 -2.87 9.03
C GLU A 30 6.44 -3.29 9.33
N ARG A 31 7.38 -3.04 8.40
CA ARG A 31 8.80 -3.33 8.60
C ARG A 31 9.40 -2.48 9.71
N GLU A 32 9.11 -1.18 9.74
CA GLU A 32 9.57 -0.28 10.79
C GLU A 32 9.09 -0.70 12.17
N ARG A 33 7.80 -1.04 12.30
CA ARG A 33 7.24 -1.50 13.58
C ARG A 33 7.89 -2.79 14.07
N GLN A 34 8.25 -3.69 13.17
CA GLN A 34 8.94 -4.92 13.56
C GLN A 34 10.39 -4.68 13.92
N GLU A 35 11.14 -3.87 13.17
CA GLU A 35 12.52 -3.51 13.50
C GLU A 35 12.59 -2.78 14.86
N PHE A 36 11.63 -1.90 15.14
CA PHE A 36 11.50 -1.27 16.45
C PHE A 36 11.28 -2.30 17.57
N LEU A 37 10.39 -3.26 17.38
CA LEU A 37 10.12 -4.31 18.34
C LEU A 37 11.33 -5.27 18.51
N ILE A 38 12.02 -5.61 17.43
CA ILE A 38 13.24 -6.43 17.45
C ILE A 38 14.34 -5.72 18.22
N ASN A 39 14.60 -4.44 17.91
CA ASN A 39 15.62 -3.63 18.57
C ASN A 39 15.32 -3.40 20.05
N LYS A 40 14.06 -3.19 20.40
CA LYS A 40 13.62 -2.98 21.78
C LYS A 40 13.62 -4.27 22.62
N LEU A 41 13.35 -5.42 22.00
CA LEU A 41 13.25 -6.72 22.69
C LEU A 41 14.50 -7.59 22.53
N GLY A 42 15.48 -7.18 21.72
CA GLY A 42 16.74 -7.91 21.52
C GLY A 42 16.63 -9.25 20.78
N PHE A 43 15.49 -9.52 20.11
CA PHE A 43 15.26 -10.79 19.42
C PHE A 43 15.39 -10.68 17.91
N LYS A 44 16.20 -11.54 17.28
CA LYS A 44 16.23 -11.75 15.83
C LYS A 44 14.92 -12.42 15.35
N SER A 45 14.38 -12.03 14.19
CA SER A 45 13.07 -12.48 13.67
C SER A 45 12.92 -14.01 13.64
N ASN A 46 13.97 -14.74 13.25
CA ASN A 46 13.98 -16.21 13.24
C ASN A 46 13.81 -16.85 14.62
N PHE A 47 14.35 -16.23 15.67
CA PHE A 47 14.19 -16.74 17.03
C PHE A 47 12.76 -16.50 17.56
N ARG A 48 12.19 -15.34 17.23
CA ARG A 48 10.80 -15.00 17.59
C ARG A 48 9.81 -16.00 16.98
N ASN A 49 9.93 -16.30 15.68
CA ASN A 49 9.04 -17.24 15.00
C ASN A 49 9.18 -18.66 15.57
N LYS A 50 10.41 -19.08 15.88
CA LYS A 50 10.65 -20.35 16.60
C LYS A 50 10.04 -20.36 18.00
N LEU A 51 10.16 -19.25 18.73
CA LEU A 51 9.58 -19.12 20.08
C LEU A 51 8.05 -19.10 20.03
N ILE A 52 7.44 -18.37 19.08
CA ILE A 52 5.98 -18.36 18.89
C ILE A 52 5.47 -19.77 18.54
N ASN A 53 6.13 -20.46 17.61
CA ASN A 53 5.75 -21.82 17.24
C ASN A 53 5.95 -22.81 18.40
N PHE A 54 7.01 -22.66 19.18
CA PHE A 54 7.22 -23.44 20.39
C PHE A 54 6.12 -23.19 21.43
N LEU A 55 5.78 -21.93 21.70
CA LEU A 55 4.72 -21.56 22.65
C LEU A 55 3.35 -22.05 22.18
N LYS A 56 3.06 -21.97 20.87
CA LYS A 56 1.84 -22.54 20.28
C LYS A 56 1.74 -24.04 20.47
N ASN A 57 2.80 -24.76 20.13
CA ASN A 57 2.83 -26.21 20.28
C ASN A 57 2.74 -26.62 21.75
N PHE A 58 3.40 -25.90 22.66
CA PHE A 58 3.31 -26.12 24.10
C PHE A 58 1.89 -25.87 24.61
N TYR A 59 1.25 -24.76 24.19
CA TYR A 59 -0.13 -24.47 24.55
C TYR A 59 -1.10 -25.53 24.03
N LEU A 60 -1.00 -25.89 22.76
CA LEU A 60 -1.89 -26.88 22.14
C LEU A 60 -1.74 -28.27 22.77
N ASN A 61 -0.52 -28.67 23.09
CA ASN A 61 -0.25 -30.01 23.60
C ASN A 61 -0.45 -30.15 25.11
N TYR A 62 -0.20 -29.09 25.89
CA TYR A 62 -0.15 -29.18 27.33
C TYR A 62 -1.15 -28.29 28.07
N LEU A 63 -1.49 -27.12 27.55
CA LEU A 63 -2.30 -26.14 28.26
C LEU A 63 -3.76 -26.05 27.80
N LYS A 64 -4.09 -26.54 26.62
CA LYS A 64 -5.45 -26.52 26.09
C LYS A 64 -6.47 -27.25 26.97
N ASN A 65 -6.01 -28.27 27.68
CA ASN A 65 -6.84 -29.08 28.57
C ASN A 65 -6.85 -28.58 30.04
N LEU A 66 -6.04 -27.57 30.37
CA LEU A 66 -6.07 -26.93 31.67
C LEU A 66 -7.17 -25.87 31.71
N LYS A 67 -8.11 -25.98 32.63
CA LYS A 67 -9.13 -24.94 32.82
C LYS A 67 -8.46 -23.56 32.97
N SER A 68 -8.93 -22.57 32.26
CA SER A 68 -8.37 -21.19 32.14
C SER A 68 -8.13 -20.45 33.46
N ASN A 69 -8.69 -20.97 34.59
CA ASN A 69 -8.61 -20.37 35.90
C ASN A 69 -7.25 -20.55 36.63
N TYR A 70 -6.36 -21.37 36.08
CA TYR A 70 -5.05 -21.66 36.72
C TYR A 70 -3.89 -20.84 36.16
N LEU A 71 -4.08 -20.10 35.09
CA LEU A 71 -3.04 -19.27 34.50
C LEU A 71 -3.17 -17.80 34.94
N PRO A 72 -2.06 -17.16 35.35
CA PRO A 72 -2.08 -15.73 35.67
C PRO A 72 -2.67 -14.92 34.51
N LYS A 73 -3.51 -13.91 34.80
CA LYS A 73 -4.15 -13.05 33.80
C LYS A 73 -3.18 -12.49 32.75
N LYS A 74 -1.95 -12.16 33.15
CA LYS A 74 -0.89 -11.69 32.25
C LYS A 74 -0.51 -12.73 31.19
N ILE A 75 -0.43 -14.01 31.59
CA ILE A 75 -0.09 -15.10 30.66
C ILE A 75 -1.26 -15.42 29.75
N ASN A 76 -2.50 -15.41 30.25
CA ASN A 76 -3.69 -15.57 29.42
C ASN A 76 -3.82 -14.44 28.36
N ASN A 77 -3.56 -13.20 28.74
CA ASN A 77 -3.57 -12.07 27.80
C ASN A 77 -2.45 -12.22 26.76
N LEU A 78 -1.25 -12.59 27.15
CA LEU A 78 -0.13 -12.83 26.23
C LEU A 78 -0.44 -13.96 25.24
N ILE A 79 -1.01 -15.04 25.72
CA ILE A 79 -1.45 -16.18 24.91
C ILE A 79 -2.56 -15.73 23.95
N SER A 80 -3.58 -15.00 24.46
CA SER A 80 -4.67 -14.50 23.61
C SER A 80 -4.16 -13.55 22.54
N ASP A 81 -3.18 -12.71 22.84
CA ASP A 81 -2.56 -11.80 21.87
C ASP A 81 -1.70 -12.56 20.83
N ILE A 82 -1.01 -13.61 21.24
CA ILE A 82 -0.29 -14.51 20.31
C ILE A 82 -1.27 -15.20 19.37
N PHE A 83 -2.41 -15.71 19.87
CA PHE A 83 -3.41 -16.39 19.05
C PHE A 83 -4.29 -15.42 18.23
N LYS A 84 -4.62 -14.23 18.74
CA LYS A 84 -5.29 -13.18 17.96
C LYS A 84 -4.44 -12.67 16.81
N ASN A 85 -3.11 -12.75 16.94
CA ASN A 85 -2.17 -12.34 15.89
C ASN A 85 -1.91 -13.43 14.82
N GLU A 86 -2.59 -14.58 14.86
CA GLU A 86 -2.41 -15.68 13.89
C GLU A 86 -2.70 -15.30 12.44
N LYS A 87 -3.41 -14.21 12.18
CA LYS A 87 -3.77 -13.73 10.84
C LYS A 87 -2.96 -12.52 10.36
N LYS A 88 -1.97 -12.05 11.11
CA LYS A 88 -1.11 -10.95 10.62
C LYS A 88 -0.05 -11.50 9.69
N PHE A 89 -0.36 -11.43 8.42
CA PHE A 89 0.56 -11.72 7.33
C PHE A 89 1.52 -10.54 7.15
N TYR A 90 2.80 -10.76 7.37
CA TYR A 90 3.82 -9.72 7.20
C TYR A 90 4.54 -9.91 5.87
N LEU A 91 4.23 -9.04 4.92
CA LEU A 91 4.78 -9.09 3.56
C LEU A 91 6.32 -9.09 3.54
N HIS A 92 6.97 -8.32 4.42
CA HIS A 92 8.43 -8.23 4.45
C HIS A 92 9.12 -9.52 4.95
N GLU A 93 8.45 -10.38 5.71
CA GLU A 93 9.01 -11.67 6.14
C GLU A 93 9.09 -12.67 4.97
N ILE A 94 8.17 -12.55 4.02
CA ILE A 94 8.11 -13.44 2.84
C ILE A 94 8.87 -12.84 1.66
N TYR A 95 8.82 -11.53 1.52
CA TYR A 95 9.39 -10.80 0.38
C TYR A 95 10.47 -9.80 0.85
N GLU A 96 11.40 -10.24 1.68
CA GLU A 96 12.41 -9.42 2.38
C GLU A 96 13.17 -8.47 1.43
N ASN A 97 13.53 -8.94 0.24
CA ASN A 97 14.28 -8.15 -0.75
C ASN A 97 13.41 -7.18 -1.57
N LYS A 98 12.08 -7.23 -1.45
CA LYS A 98 11.15 -6.40 -2.23
C LYS A 98 10.38 -5.40 -1.37
N VAL A 99 10.36 -5.60 -0.05
CA VAL A 99 9.67 -4.76 0.91
C VAL A 99 10.69 -4.03 1.79
N ASN A 100 10.76 -2.71 1.65
CA ASN A 100 11.73 -1.85 2.31
C ASN A 100 11.08 -1.08 3.47
N LEU A 101 11.92 -0.38 4.25
CA LEU A 101 11.47 0.58 5.26
C LEU A 101 10.62 1.69 4.62
N PRO A 102 9.69 2.27 5.39
CA PRO A 102 8.87 3.38 4.90
C PRO A 102 9.74 4.60 4.59
N LEU A 103 9.30 5.37 3.60
CA LEU A 103 9.91 6.64 3.24
C LEU A 103 8.90 7.76 3.49
N PHE A 104 9.40 8.91 3.93
CA PHE A 104 8.61 10.09 4.25
C PHE A 104 9.23 11.36 3.65
N GLY A 105 8.40 12.39 3.49
CA GLY A 105 8.86 13.69 3.03
C GLY A 105 9.58 13.62 1.69
N MET A 106 10.72 14.29 1.59
CA MET A 106 11.48 14.41 0.34
C MET A 106 12.01 13.08 -0.17
N GLU A 107 12.48 12.20 0.70
CA GLU A 107 12.97 10.86 0.31
C GLU A 107 11.88 10.04 -0.42
N MET A 108 10.63 10.14 0.05
CA MET A 108 9.51 9.51 -0.62
C MET A 108 9.30 10.08 -2.03
N TYR A 109 9.33 11.40 -2.19
CA TYR A 109 9.17 12.04 -3.50
C TYR A 109 10.32 11.72 -4.44
N GLU A 110 11.54 11.65 -3.95
CA GLU A 110 12.71 11.23 -4.74
C GLU A 110 12.56 9.78 -5.23
N GLN A 111 12.13 8.87 -4.37
CA GLN A 111 11.87 7.48 -4.75
C GLN A 111 10.73 7.37 -5.77
N LEU A 112 9.66 8.14 -5.61
CA LEU A 112 8.57 8.19 -6.58
C LEU A 112 9.09 8.69 -7.94
N LYS A 113 9.88 9.77 -7.96
CA LYS A 113 10.45 10.34 -9.18
C LYS A 113 11.41 9.39 -9.91
N GLN A 114 12.18 8.61 -9.17
CA GLN A 114 13.09 7.60 -9.74
C GLN A 114 12.35 6.38 -10.30
N SER A 115 11.09 6.19 -9.91
CA SER A 115 10.28 5.05 -10.34
C SER A 115 9.60 5.36 -11.66
N LYS A 116 9.75 4.47 -12.66
CA LYS A 116 9.11 4.64 -13.98
C LYS A 116 7.59 4.61 -13.88
N ILE A 117 7.05 3.66 -13.11
CA ILE A 117 5.63 3.43 -12.93
C ILE A 117 5.33 3.36 -11.45
N ILE A 118 4.34 4.09 -11.01
CA ILE A 118 3.81 4.02 -9.64
C ILE A 118 2.49 3.26 -9.66
N PHE A 119 2.50 2.13 -8.96
CA PHE A 119 1.28 1.35 -8.72
C PHE A 119 0.46 2.01 -7.60
N ASN A 120 -0.82 2.22 -7.87
CA ASN A 120 -1.79 2.68 -6.89
C ASN A 120 -3.01 1.75 -6.89
N ILE A 121 -3.58 1.56 -5.71
CA ILE A 121 -4.86 0.89 -5.53
C ILE A 121 -5.59 1.54 -4.36
N HIS A 122 -6.85 1.87 -4.58
CA HIS A 122 -7.71 2.46 -3.56
C HIS A 122 -8.09 1.44 -2.48
N THR A 123 -8.37 1.93 -1.29
CA THR A 123 -8.93 1.10 -0.20
C THR A 123 -10.38 0.75 -0.49
N ASN A 124 -10.89 -0.30 0.13
CA ASN A 124 -12.30 -0.68 0.00
C ASN A 124 -13.25 0.44 0.47
N GLN A 125 -12.79 1.29 1.41
CA GLN A 125 -13.56 2.47 1.88
C GLN A 125 -13.81 3.51 0.79
N SER A 126 -12.96 3.59 -0.22
CA SER A 126 -13.15 4.51 -1.35
C SER A 126 -14.36 4.13 -2.21
N ASN A 127 -14.87 2.91 -2.05
CA ASN A 127 -15.99 2.38 -2.79
C ASN A 127 -15.86 2.62 -4.30
N TYR A 128 -16.71 3.46 -4.88
CA TYR A 128 -16.73 3.74 -6.32
C TYR A 128 -15.88 4.95 -6.74
N ASN A 129 -15.35 5.70 -5.78
CA ASN A 129 -14.65 6.95 -6.04
C ASN A 129 -13.13 6.82 -5.88
N CYS A 130 -12.39 7.52 -6.72
CA CYS A 130 -10.95 7.74 -6.57
C CYS A 130 -10.66 9.17 -6.10
N GLY A 131 -9.40 9.45 -5.81
CA GLY A 131 -8.95 10.78 -5.38
C GLY A 131 -8.02 10.73 -4.16
N ASN A 132 -7.34 9.59 -3.94
CA ASN A 132 -6.32 9.53 -2.90
C ASN A 132 -5.12 10.42 -3.27
N LEU A 133 -4.40 10.88 -2.25
CA LEU A 133 -3.29 11.80 -2.40
C LEU A 133 -2.19 11.27 -3.33
N ARG A 134 -1.97 9.94 -3.31
CA ARG A 134 -0.94 9.28 -4.14
C ARG A 134 -1.11 9.50 -5.62
N MET A 135 -2.34 9.65 -6.10
CA MET A 135 -2.61 9.95 -7.52
C MET A 135 -1.98 11.29 -7.93
N PHE A 136 -2.22 12.33 -7.14
CA PHE A 136 -1.75 13.69 -7.42
C PHE A 136 -0.26 13.86 -7.13
N GLU A 137 0.26 13.19 -6.11
CA GLU A 137 1.70 13.15 -5.83
C GLU A 137 2.46 12.52 -6.98
N THR A 138 2.00 11.37 -7.46
CA THR A 138 2.65 10.63 -8.56
C THR A 138 2.65 11.43 -9.86
N THR A 139 1.50 11.92 -10.26
CA THR A 139 1.38 12.70 -11.51
C THR A 139 2.08 14.04 -11.37
N GLY A 140 2.01 14.71 -10.22
CA GLY A 140 2.66 15.99 -9.96
C GLY A 140 4.19 15.94 -10.10
N ILE A 141 4.85 14.86 -9.66
CA ILE A 141 6.30 14.69 -9.84
C ILE A 141 6.68 14.21 -11.25
N GLY A 142 5.71 13.91 -12.12
CA GLY A 142 5.94 13.46 -13.49
C GLY A 142 6.26 11.97 -13.61
N SER A 143 5.81 11.13 -12.69
CA SER A 143 5.87 9.68 -12.81
C SER A 143 4.58 9.13 -13.38
N CYS A 144 4.67 8.00 -14.13
CA CYS A 144 3.50 7.37 -14.72
C CYS A 144 2.67 6.67 -13.63
N LEU A 145 1.39 7.02 -13.54
CA LEU A 145 0.45 6.41 -12.61
C LEU A 145 -0.28 5.24 -13.27
N LEU A 146 -0.25 4.08 -12.63
CA LEU A 146 -1.07 2.91 -12.96
C LEU A 146 -1.97 2.59 -11.76
N THR A 147 -3.28 2.86 -11.87
CA THR A 147 -4.24 2.80 -10.76
C THR A 147 -5.47 1.97 -11.08
N ASP A 148 -6.15 1.47 -10.06
CA ASP A 148 -7.44 0.79 -10.22
C ASP A 148 -8.50 1.76 -10.76
N TYR A 149 -9.32 1.28 -11.71
CA TYR A 149 -10.42 2.05 -12.28
C TYR A 149 -11.50 2.35 -11.23
N LYS A 150 -11.97 3.60 -11.21
CA LYS A 150 -13.10 4.06 -10.38
C LYS A 150 -14.04 4.92 -11.23
N GLN A 151 -15.33 4.96 -10.85
CA GLN A 151 -16.36 5.61 -11.66
C GLN A 151 -16.11 7.08 -11.95
N ASN A 152 -15.53 7.82 -10.97
CA ASN A 152 -15.25 9.23 -11.12
C ASN A 152 -13.85 9.54 -11.68
N ILE A 153 -13.13 8.55 -12.23
CA ILE A 153 -11.74 8.73 -12.69
C ILE A 153 -11.65 9.78 -13.80
N GLU A 154 -12.65 9.81 -14.70
CA GLU A 154 -12.71 10.71 -15.84
C GLU A 154 -12.95 12.18 -15.45
N GLU A 155 -13.47 12.44 -14.23
CA GLU A 155 -13.57 13.78 -13.66
C GLU A 155 -12.19 14.34 -13.26
N LEU A 156 -11.22 13.44 -12.99
CA LEU A 156 -9.90 13.81 -12.51
C LEU A 156 -8.84 13.74 -13.62
N PHE A 157 -8.81 12.64 -14.34
CA PHE A 157 -7.84 12.35 -15.39
C PHE A 157 -8.49 11.61 -16.56
N ILE A 158 -7.93 11.76 -17.75
CA ILE A 158 -8.33 10.98 -18.93
C ILE A 158 -7.60 9.64 -18.88
N PRO A 159 -8.34 8.50 -18.69
CA PRO A 159 -7.73 7.18 -18.69
C PRO A 159 -7.01 6.88 -20.02
N ASP A 160 -5.89 6.17 -19.92
CA ASP A 160 -5.03 5.75 -21.01
C ASP A 160 -4.35 6.89 -21.81
N GLU A 161 -4.57 8.16 -21.39
CA GLU A 161 -3.87 9.33 -21.91
C GLU A 161 -3.05 10.09 -20.86
N GLU A 162 -3.64 10.37 -19.71
CA GLU A 162 -3.02 11.14 -18.62
C GLU A 162 -2.56 10.25 -17.45
N ILE A 163 -3.19 9.10 -17.31
CA ILE A 163 -2.88 8.02 -16.38
C ILE A 163 -3.27 6.69 -17.02
N LEU A 164 -2.77 5.54 -16.52
CA LEU A 164 -3.33 4.25 -16.88
C LEU A 164 -4.22 3.72 -15.76
N THR A 165 -5.30 3.05 -16.17
CA THR A 165 -6.23 2.40 -15.25
C THR A 165 -6.29 0.90 -15.52
N TYR A 166 -6.65 0.12 -14.51
CA TYR A 166 -6.91 -1.32 -14.64
C TYR A 166 -8.12 -1.73 -13.79
N LYS A 167 -8.84 -2.74 -14.23
CA LYS A 167 -10.00 -3.31 -13.53
C LYS A 167 -9.64 -4.59 -12.80
N ASP A 168 -8.71 -5.35 -13.32
CA ASP A 168 -8.24 -6.62 -12.76
C ASP A 168 -6.71 -6.78 -12.89
N TYR A 169 -6.19 -7.90 -12.38
CA TYR A 169 -4.75 -8.16 -12.39
C TYR A 169 -4.19 -8.41 -13.79
N ASP A 170 -4.97 -8.99 -14.69
CA ASP A 170 -4.52 -9.32 -16.05
C ASP A 170 -4.38 -8.04 -16.88
N GLU A 171 -5.32 -7.12 -16.75
CA GLU A 171 -5.24 -5.78 -17.35
C GLU A 171 -4.07 -4.99 -16.74
N PHE A 172 -3.89 -5.02 -15.41
CA PHE A 172 -2.72 -4.42 -14.75
C PHE A 172 -1.42 -4.95 -15.33
N SER A 173 -1.27 -6.27 -15.42
CA SER A 173 -0.06 -6.92 -15.92
C SER A 173 0.22 -6.56 -17.37
N SER A 174 -0.81 -6.59 -18.23
CA SER A 174 -0.72 -6.20 -19.64
C SER A 174 -0.24 -4.76 -19.80
N LYS A 175 -0.88 -3.80 -19.12
CA LYS A 175 -0.51 -2.38 -19.16
C LYS A 175 0.89 -2.12 -18.58
N TYR A 176 1.27 -2.82 -17.53
CA TYR A 176 2.63 -2.75 -16.98
C TYR A 176 3.68 -3.14 -18.02
N PHE A 177 3.52 -4.29 -18.69
CA PHE A 177 4.48 -4.75 -19.69
C PHE A 177 4.49 -3.85 -20.93
N GLN A 178 3.35 -3.33 -21.36
CA GLN A 178 3.25 -2.35 -22.43
C GLN A 178 4.08 -1.09 -22.12
N LEU A 179 3.95 -0.54 -20.90
CA LEU A 179 4.69 0.65 -20.48
C LEU A 179 6.20 0.40 -20.38
N ILE A 180 6.60 -0.73 -19.80
CA ILE A 180 8.01 -1.04 -19.63
C ILE A 180 8.72 -1.26 -20.97
N SER A 181 8.00 -1.79 -21.97
CA SER A 181 8.54 -2.01 -23.33
C SER A 181 8.49 -0.75 -24.19
N ASN A 182 7.71 0.26 -23.84
CA ASN A 182 7.53 1.48 -24.62
C ASN A 182 7.80 2.75 -23.81
N ASN A 183 9.07 3.17 -23.77
CA ASN A 183 9.47 4.37 -23.03
C ASN A 183 8.85 5.65 -23.60
N ALA A 184 8.54 5.72 -24.90
CA ALA A 184 7.90 6.89 -25.50
C ALA A 184 6.48 7.07 -24.96
N LEU A 185 5.68 6.00 -24.94
CA LEU A 185 4.34 5.99 -24.38
C LEU A 185 4.36 6.34 -22.88
N LEU A 186 5.28 5.74 -22.13
CA LEU A 186 5.45 6.00 -20.71
C LEU A 186 5.70 7.49 -20.44
N ASN A 187 6.62 8.10 -21.18
CA ASN A 187 6.96 9.52 -21.06
C ASN A 187 5.80 10.42 -21.47
N GLU A 188 5.09 10.09 -22.54
CA GLU A 188 3.92 10.84 -23.01
C GLU A 188 2.83 10.90 -21.93
N ILE A 189 2.43 9.75 -21.37
CA ILE A 189 1.41 9.67 -20.32
C ILE A 189 1.86 10.42 -19.08
N SER A 190 3.11 10.25 -18.67
CA SER A 190 3.66 10.94 -17.49
C SER A 190 3.60 12.46 -17.64
N LEU A 191 3.97 12.98 -18.81
CA LEU A 191 3.92 14.43 -19.11
C LEU A 191 2.50 14.97 -19.15
N LYS A 192 1.56 14.24 -19.77
CA LYS A 192 0.15 14.64 -19.84
C LYS A 192 -0.47 14.65 -18.43
N GLY A 193 -0.24 13.61 -17.61
CA GLY A 193 -0.69 13.54 -16.24
C GLY A 193 -0.13 14.67 -15.37
N GLN A 194 1.15 15.00 -15.54
CA GLN A 194 1.78 16.11 -14.82
C GLN A 194 1.15 17.46 -15.20
N LYS A 195 0.99 17.73 -16.49
CA LYS A 195 0.33 18.95 -16.97
C LYS A 195 -1.08 19.08 -16.42
N LYS A 196 -1.86 17.98 -16.43
CA LYS A 196 -3.21 17.95 -15.88
C LYS A 196 -3.20 18.29 -14.39
N THR A 197 -2.32 17.68 -13.61
CA THR A 197 -2.21 17.93 -12.17
C THR A 197 -1.89 19.38 -11.87
N PHE A 198 -0.91 19.98 -12.51
CA PHE A 198 -0.60 21.39 -12.28
C PHE A 198 -1.73 22.32 -12.72
N LYS A 199 -2.40 22.03 -13.83
CA LYS A 199 -3.45 22.87 -14.38
C LYS A 199 -4.77 22.80 -13.59
N GLN A 200 -5.12 21.64 -13.00
CA GLN A 200 -6.46 21.44 -12.44
C GLN A 200 -6.47 20.92 -10.99
N HIS A 201 -5.37 20.38 -10.49
CA HIS A 201 -5.34 19.71 -9.18
C HIS A 201 -4.31 20.29 -8.21
N SER A 202 -3.61 21.37 -8.57
CA SER A 202 -2.69 22.04 -7.64
C SER A 202 -3.43 22.62 -6.45
N THR A 203 -2.73 22.75 -5.32
CA THR A 203 -3.28 23.34 -4.08
C THR A 203 -3.89 24.71 -4.32
N LYS A 204 -3.24 25.54 -5.16
CA LYS A 204 -3.77 26.86 -5.55
C LYS A 204 -5.17 26.75 -6.17
N ILE A 205 -5.34 25.88 -7.16
CA ILE A 205 -6.63 25.68 -7.82
C ILE A 205 -7.69 25.16 -6.84
N ARG A 206 -7.32 24.25 -5.95
CA ARG A 206 -8.25 23.74 -4.93
C ARG A 206 -8.70 24.82 -3.95
N VAL A 207 -7.80 25.68 -3.54
CA VAL A 207 -8.15 26.85 -2.69
C VAL A 207 -9.10 27.79 -3.40
N GLU A 208 -8.85 28.10 -4.69
CA GLU A 208 -9.76 28.94 -5.50
C GLU A 208 -11.15 28.31 -5.64
N GLN A 209 -11.24 27.01 -5.90
CA GLN A 209 -12.51 26.28 -5.96
C GLN A 209 -13.28 26.32 -4.64
N ILE A 210 -12.61 26.10 -3.50
CA ILE A 210 -13.23 26.17 -2.18
C ILE A 210 -13.74 27.58 -1.89
N ASN A 211 -12.91 28.60 -2.17
CA ASN A 211 -13.30 30.00 -1.96
C ASN A 211 -14.55 30.39 -2.78
N ASN A 212 -14.60 29.96 -4.04
CA ASN A 212 -15.76 30.21 -4.90
C ASN A 212 -17.03 29.51 -4.36
N LEU A 213 -16.90 28.28 -3.84
CA LEU A 213 -18.02 27.58 -3.22
C LEU A 213 -18.52 28.31 -1.97
N ILE A 214 -17.62 28.75 -1.09
CA ILE A 214 -17.96 29.49 0.12
C ILE A 214 -18.69 30.79 -0.24
N ASN A 215 -18.16 31.56 -1.19
CA ASN A 215 -18.78 32.82 -1.62
C ASN A 215 -20.19 32.59 -2.20
N LYS A 216 -20.38 31.50 -2.97
CA LYS A 216 -21.70 31.14 -3.50
C LYS A 216 -22.70 30.72 -2.41
N MET A 217 -22.22 30.15 -1.30
CA MET A 217 -23.09 29.76 -0.17
C MET A 217 -23.47 30.95 0.75
N LEU A 218 -22.65 32.02 0.71
CA LEU A 218 -22.89 33.23 1.52
C LEU A 218 -23.70 34.33 0.77
N SER A 219 -23.83 34.19 -0.54
CA SER A 219 -24.66 35.06 -1.40
C SER A 219 -26.10 34.55 -1.47
#